data_83604ffcf053883d9703679529d05e94
#
_entry.id   83604ffcf053883d9703679529d05e94
#
_cell.length_a   1.000
_cell.length_b   1.000
_cell.length_c   1.000
_cell.angle_alpha   90.00
_cell.angle_beta   90.00
_cell.angle_gamma   90.00
#
_symmetry.space_group_name_H-M   'P 1'
#
loop_
_entity.id
_entity.type
_entity.pdbx_description
1 polymer ?
#
loop_
_entity_poly.entity_id
_entity_poly.type
_entity_poly.pdbx_seq_one_letter_code
_entity_poly.pdbx_strand_id
1 'polypeptide(L)'
;MSEVIVITSGKGGVGKSTVSALLGEAFAFKKSPVLLLELDSGLRSLDVALGVSEHILFDMGDIIRGSCETKDAIINCPFCPNLSLIAAAAKPVAVTEETIRKIIAEFGNYYEFIILDCPAGIGPELENAAKCADLGLVVETP
;
A
#
# COMPACT_ATOMS: atom_id res chain seq x y z
N MET A 1 15.24 -2.35 9.66
CA MET A 1 14.51 -1.43 8.77
C MET A 1 13.75 -2.18 7.71
N SER A 2 12.61 -1.65 7.30
CA SER A 2 11.81 -2.28 6.25
C SER A 2 12.51 -2.26 4.89
N GLU A 3 12.30 -3.30 4.12
CA GLU A 3 12.52 -3.25 2.69
C GLU A 3 11.27 -2.71 2.02
N VAL A 4 11.41 -1.67 1.21
CA VAL A 4 10.29 -1.00 0.56
C VAL A 4 10.22 -1.41 -0.90
N ILE A 5 9.06 -1.97 -1.28
CA ILE A 5 8.83 -2.50 -2.63
C ILE A 5 7.70 -1.71 -3.28
N VAL A 6 7.97 -1.14 -4.46
CA VAL A 6 6.92 -0.48 -5.24
C VAL A 6 6.39 -1.45 -6.30
N ILE A 7 5.06 -1.52 -6.43
CA ILE A 7 4.40 -2.34 -7.45
C ILE A 7 3.60 -1.43 -8.36
N THR A 8 3.81 -1.56 -9.65
CA THR A 8 3.13 -0.77 -10.68
C THR A 8 2.78 -1.65 -11.88
N SER A 9 2.03 -1.09 -12.82
CA SER A 9 1.73 -1.74 -14.10
C SER A 9 1.72 -0.69 -15.20
N GLY A 10 2.01 -1.09 -16.42
CA GLY A 10 1.99 -0.16 -17.55
C GLY A 10 0.58 0.32 -17.90
N LYS A 11 -0.43 -0.48 -17.62
CA LYS A 11 -1.84 -0.14 -17.83
C LYS A 11 -2.70 -0.80 -16.77
N GLY A 12 -3.92 -0.29 -16.58
CA GLY A 12 -4.87 -0.85 -15.62
C GLY A 12 -5.43 -2.20 -16.07
N GLY A 13 -6.03 -2.92 -15.13
CA GLY A 13 -6.72 -4.17 -15.41
C GLY A 13 -5.81 -5.38 -15.64
N VAL A 14 -4.53 -5.31 -15.29
CA VAL A 14 -3.58 -6.42 -15.47
C VAL A 14 -3.36 -7.25 -14.19
N GLY A 15 -4.18 -7.02 -13.15
CA GLY A 15 -4.08 -7.80 -11.92
C GLY A 15 -3.05 -7.30 -10.91
N LYS A 16 -2.65 -6.03 -11.01
CA LYS A 16 -1.65 -5.44 -10.12
C LYS A 16 -2.02 -5.57 -8.63
N SER A 17 -3.26 -5.22 -8.27
CA SER A 17 -3.70 -5.31 -6.87
C SER A 17 -3.77 -6.75 -6.38
N THR A 18 -4.10 -7.70 -7.26
CA THR A 18 -4.07 -9.12 -6.93
C THR A 18 -2.64 -9.55 -6.63
N VAL A 19 -1.67 -9.12 -7.44
CA VAL A 19 -0.25 -9.43 -7.21
C VAL A 19 0.23 -8.82 -5.91
N SER A 20 -0.16 -7.56 -5.62
CA SER A 20 0.21 -6.89 -4.38
C SER A 20 -0.31 -7.65 -3.15
N ALA A 21 -1.58 -8.07 -3.20
CA ALA A 21 -2.19 -8.82 -2.11
C ALA A 21 -1.50 -10.17 -1.92
N LEU A 22 -1.26 -10.91 -3.01
CA LEU A 22 -0.63 -12.23 -2.95
C LEU A 22 0.82 -12.14 -2.43
N LEU A 23 1.56 -11.13 -2.85
CA LEU A 23 2.93 -10.94 -2.38
C LEU A 23 2.94 -10.64 -0.87
N GLY A 24 2.06 -9.76 -0.43
CA GLY A 24 1.93 -9.43 1.00
C GLY A 24 1.55 -10.66 1.82
N GLU A 25 0.59 -11.45 1.34
CA GLU A 25 0.19 -12.69 2.00
C GLU A 25 1.32 -13.71 2.06
N ALA A 26 2.10 -13.84 0.97
CA ALA A 26 3.22 -14.78 0.92
C ALA A 26 4.29 -14.43 1.96
N PHE A 27 4.65 -13.16 2.07
CA PHE A 27 5.62 -12.73 3.10
C PHE A 27 5.06 -12.92 4.51
N ALA A 28 3.80 -12.56 4.72
CA ALA A 28 3.15 -12.69 6.03
C ALA A 28 3.03 -14.15 6.45
N PHE A 29 2.79 -15.04 5.49
CA PHE A 29 2.74 -16.48 5.74
C PHE A 29 4.09 -17.02 6.24
N LYS A 30 5.18 -16.41 5.82
CA LYS A 30 6.52 -16.75 6.30
C LYS A 30 6.87 -16.02 7.59
N LYS A 31 5.87 -15.43 8.25
CA LYS A 31 5.99 -14.70 9.51
C LYS A 31 6.78 -13.39 9.42
N SER A 32 6.88 -12.82 8.23
CA SER A 32 7.45 -11.49 8.05
C SER A 32 6.33 -10.45 8.13
N PRO A 33 6.37 -9.50 9.09
CA PRO A 33 5.34 -8.47 9.15
C PRO A 33 5.38 -7.58 7.91
N VAL A 34 4.21 -7.37 7.29
CA VAL A 34 4.07 -6.63 6.04
C VAL A 34 3.02 -5.55 6.17
N LEU A 35 3.34 -4.36 5.69
CA LEU A 35 2.40 -3.26 5.55
C LEU A 35 2.18 -2.96 4.07
N LEU A 36 0.94 -3.04 3.62
CA LEU A 36 0.54 -2.64 2.28
C LEU A 36 0.02 -1.21 2.32
N LEU A 37 0.56 -0.35 1.46
CA LEU A 37 0.06 1.01 1.26
C LEU A 37 -0.59 1.08 -0.11
N GLU A 38 -1.90 1.29 -0.15
CA GLU A 38 -2.63 1.46 -1.40
C GLU A 38 -2.66 2.94 -1.78
N LEU A 39 -2.01 3.27 -2.89
CA LEU A 39 -1.81 4.67 -3.30
C LEU A 39 -2.75 5.10 -4.43
N ASP A 40 -3.52 4.19 -5.02
CA ASP A 40 -4.44 4.48 -6.13
C ASP A 40 -5.76 5.03 -5.59
N SER A 41 -5.77 6.33 -5.28
CA SER A 41 -6.95 6.98 -4.70
C SER A 41 -8.14 6.97 -5.67
N GLY A 42 -9.33 6.80 -5.08
CA GLY A 42 -10.59 6.72 -5.84
C GLY A 42 -10.93 5.31 -6.33
N LEU A 43 -9.97 4.41 -6.38
CA LEU A 43 -10.15 3.03 -6.84
C LEU A 43 -9.63 2.06 -5.79
N ARG A 44 -10.41 1.84 -4.74
CA ARG A 44 -10.05 0.86 -3.71
C ARG A 44 -10.20 -0.55 -4.25
N SER A 45 -9.14 -1.32 -4.24
CA SER A 45 -9.15 -2.70 -4.69
C SER A 45 -8.45 -3.66 -3.74
N LEU A 46 -7.42 -3.21 -3.01
CA LEU A 46 -6.73 -4.07 -2.04
C LEU A 46 -7.63 -4.47 -0.87
N ASP A 47 -8.45 -3.57 -0.38
CA ASP A 47 -9.39 -3.88 0.70
C ASP A 47 -10.38 -4.97 0.30
N VAL A 48 -10.84 -4.94 -0.96
CA VAL A 48 -11.71 -5.98 -1.51
C VAL A 48 -10.94 -7.28 -1.66
N ALA A 49 -9.74 -7.24 -2.23
CA ALA A 49 -8.91 -8.44 -2.43
C ALA A 49 -8.56 -9.12 -1.11
N LEU A 50 -8.37 -8.35 -0.05
CA LEU A 50 -8.03 -8.87 1.28
C LEU A 50 -9.25 -9.13 2.17
N GLY A 51 -10.46 -8.77 1.71
CA GLY A 51 -11.69 -8.98 2.46
C GLY A 51 -11.82 -8.13 3.71
N VAL A 52 -11.26 -6.91 3.69
CA VAL A 52 -11.24 -6.03 4.86
C VAL A 52 -12.00 -4.72 4.65
N SER A 53 -12.82 -4.61 3.59
CA SER A 53 -13.54 -3.38 3.27
C SER A 53 -14.36 -2.84 4.43
N GLU A 54 -14.96 -3.70 5.22
CA GLU A 54 -15.79 -3.32 6.36
C GLU A 54 -14.97 -2.83 7.56
N HIS A 55 -13.66 -3.01 7.54
CA HIS A 55 -12.77 -2.64 8.64
C HIS A 55 -12.15 -1.24 8.46
N ILE A 56 -12.44 -0.57 7.34
CA ILE A 56 -11.84 0.73 7.06
C ILE A 56 -12.56 1.81 7.87
N LEU A 57 -11.85 2.40 8.83
CA LEU A 57 -12.31 3.55 9.59
C LEU A 57 -11.70 4.84 9.03
N PHE A 58 -10.42 4.79 8.74
CA PHE A 58 -9.65 5.90 8.15
C PHE A 58 -8.84 5.37 6.98
N ASP A 59 -8.58 6.23 6.01
CA ASP A 59 -7.82 5.89 4.81
C ASP A 59 -6.63 6.85 4.60
N MET A 60 -5.91 6.65 3.50
CA MET A 60 -4.77 7.50 3.15
C MET A 60 -5.15 8.98 3.08
N GLY A 61 -6.36 9.29 2.62
CA GLY A 61 -6.85 10.67 2.55
C GLY A 61 -6.97 11.32 3.93
N ASP A 62 -7.41 10.56 4.93
CA ASP A 62 -7.52 11.05 6.30
C ASP A 62 -6.15 11.36 6.89
N ILE A 63 -5.15 10.53 6.58
CA ILE A 63 -3.76 10.77 6.99
C ILE A 63 -3.25 12.09 6.38
N ILE A 64 -3.47 12.27 5.09
CA ILE A 64 -2.99 13.45 4.36
C ILE A 64 -3.67 14.72 4.88
N ARG A 65 -4.97 14.66 5.18
CA ARG A 65 -5.71 15.81 5.72
C ARG A 65 -5.42 16.08 7.20
N GLY A 66 -4.72 15.17 7.87
CA GLY A 66 -4.48 15.30 9.30
C GLY A 66 -5.70 14.99 10.17
N SER A 67 -6.70 14.29 9.63
CA SER A 67 -7.91 13.91 10.36
C SER A 67 -7.68 12.79 11.35
N CYS A 68 -6.58 12.06 11.20
CA CYS A 68 -6.19 10.97 12.09
C CYS A 68 -4.66 10.84 12.10
N GLU A 69 -4.15 10.08 13.05
CA GLU A 69 -2.75 9.67 13.04
C GLU A 69 -2.60 8.48 12.10
N THR A 70 -1.38 8.26 11.59
CA THR A 70 -1.12 7.16 10.65
C THR A 70 -1.53 5.81 11.24
N LYS A 71 -1.24 5.56 12.51
CA LYS A 71 -1.59 4.31 13.19
C LYS A 71 -3.09 4.02 13.19
N ASP A 72 -3.92 5.07 13.17
CA ASP A 72 -5.37 4.91 13.20
C ASP A 72 -5.93 4.36 11.90
N ALA A 73 -5.19 4.49 10.81
CA ALA A 73 -5.59 4.01 9.49
C ALA A 73 -5.08 2.58 9.20
N ILE A 74 -4.22 2.03 10.05
CA ILE A 74 -3.70 0.68 9.83
C ILE A 74 -4.75 -0.36 10.17
N ILE A 75 -5.03 -1.23 9.20
CA ILE A 75 -5.95 -2.36 9.36
C ILE A 75 -5.13 -3.63 9.45
N ASN A 76 -5.28 -4.38 10.53
CA ASN A 76 -4.68 -5.70 10.65
C ASN A 76 -5.62 -6.71 10.03
N CYS A 77 -5.15 -7.48 9.04
CA CYS A 77 -5.99 -8.44 8.34
C CYS A 77 -6.35 -9.60 9.29
N PRO A 78 -7.65 -9.85 9.54
CA PRO A 78 -8.04 -10.87 10.51
C PRO A 78 -7.73 -12.29 10.06
N PHE A 79 -7.65 -12.52 8.74
CA PHE A 79 -7.40 -13.85 8.17
C PHE A 79 -5.96 -14.09 7.77
N CYS A 80 -5.10 -13.09 7.93
CA CYS A 80 -3.68 -13.21 7.57
C CYS A 80 -2.85 -12.48 8.62
N PRO A 81 -2.43 -13.16 9.69
CA PRO A 81 -1.57 -12.57 10.70
C PRO A 81 -0.28 -12.02 10.05
N ASN A 82 0.23 -10.93 10.59
CA ASN A 82 1.40 -10.23 10.08
C ASN A 82 1.16 -9.39 8.82
N LEU A 83 -0.07 -9.34 8.31
CA LEU A 83 -0.41 -8.51 7.17
C LEU A 83 -1.29 -7.34 7.60
N SER A 84 -0.86 -6.13 7.25
CA SER A 84 -1.60 -4.91 7.54
C SER A 84 -1.76 -4.07 6.28
N LEU A 85 -2.78 -3.23 6.25
CA LEU A 85 -3.13 -2.39 5.10
C LEU A 85 -3.48 -0.98 5.55
N ILE A 86 -3.01 0.00 4.79
CA ILE A 86 -3.59 1.35 4.79
C ILE A 86 -4.29 1.49 3.44
N ALA A 87 -5.62 1.63 3.48
CA ALA A 87 -6.44 1.71 2.28
C ALA A 87 -6.25 3.04 1.56
N ALA A 88 -6.42 3.02 0.24
CA ALA A 88 -6.37 4.23 -0.58
C ALA A 88 -7.48 5.20 -0.18
N ALA A 89 -7.26 6.49 -0.43
CA ALA A 89 -8.28 7.50 -0.24
C ALA A 89 -9.51 7.19 -1.09
N ALA A 90 -10.70 7.35 -0.51
CA ALA A 90 -11.96 7.13 -1.24
C ALA A 90 -12.16 8.17 -2.35
N LYS A 91 -11.64 9.37 -2.16
CA LYS A 91 -11.69 10.44 -3.15
C LYS A 91 -10.28 10.73 -3.67
N PRO A 92 -10.13 11.18 -4.92
CA PRO A 92 -8.81 11.50 -5.46
C PRO A 92 -8.03 12.47 -4.56
N VAL A 93 -6.81 12.11 -4.26
CA VAL A 93 -5.89 12.94 -3.46
C VAL A 93 -4.46 12.61 -3.88
N ALA A 94 -3.60 13.62 -3.88
CA ALA A 94 -2.20 13.41 -4.21
C ALA A 94 -1.46 12.84 -2.99
N VAL A 95 -0.81 11.70 -3.17
CA VAL A 95 0.06 11.12 -2.15
C VAL A 95 1.49 11.54 -2.46
N THR A 96 2.05 12.38 -1.62
CA THR A 96 3.38 12.95 -1.85
C THR A 96 4.49 12.04 -1.35
N GLU A 97 5.70 12.26 -1.87
CA GLU A 97 6.90 11.58 -1.37
C GLU A 97 7.05 11.79 0.13
N GLU A 98 6.78 13.00 0.61
CA GLU A 98 6.89 13.34 2.03
C GLU A 98 5.96 12.47 2.91
N THR A 99 4.71 12.29 2.47
CA THR A 99 3.76 11.43 3.19
C THR A 99 4.25 9.99 3.25
N ILE A 100 4.73 9.46 2.12
CA ILE A 100 5.23 8.08 2.06
C ILE A 100 6.44 7.92 2.98
N ARG A 101 7.40 8.84 2.92
CA ARG A 101 8.60 8.79 3.78
C ARG A 101 8.26 8.88 5.26
N LYS A 102 7.26 9.68 5.60
CA LYS A 102 6.80 9.80 6.98
C LYS A 102 6.25 8.47 7.50
N ILE A 103 5.44 7.80 6.69
CA ILE A 103 4.89 6.48 7.06
C ILE A 103 6.03 5.46 7.22
N ILE A 104 6.97 5.44 6.28
CA ILE A 104 8.10 4.53 6.34
C ILE A 104 8.97 4.79 7.58
N ALA A 105 9.24 6.05 7.88
CA ALA A 105 10.04 6.43 9.06
C ALA A 105 9.35 6.01 10.37
N GLU A 106 8.03 6.16 10.43
CA GLU A 106 7.26 5.86 11.62
C GLU A 106 7.12 4.35 11.86
N PHE A 107 6.95 3.56 10.80
CA PHE A 107 6.64 2.14 10.91
C PHE A 107 7.72 1.20 10.37
N GLY A 108 8.82 1.72 9.85
CA GLY A 108 9.88 0.91 9.25
C GLY A 108 10.55 -0.09 10.19
N ASN A 109 10.43 0.11 11.51
CA ASN A 109 10.99 -0.83 12.49
C ASN A 109 10.00 -1.90 12.93
N TYR A 110 8.73 -1.77 12.54
CA TYR A 110 7.66 -2.71 12.91
C TYR A 110 7.34 -3.70 11.79
N TYR A 111 7.67 -3.35 10.56
CA TYR A 111 7.39 -4.18 9.39
C TYR A 111 8.69 -4.53 8.68
N GLU A 112 8.82 -5.79 8.30
CA GLU A 112 9.97 -6.22 7.51
C GLU A 112 9.86 -5.75 6.07
N PHE A 113 8.63 -5.71 5.54
CA PHE A 113 8.34 -5.23 4.19
C PHE A 113 7.25 -4.17 4.22
N ILE A 114 7.43 -3.13 3.42
CA ILE A 114 6.40 -2.15 3.13
C ILE A 114 6.20 -2.16 1.61
N ILE A 115 4.99 -2.51 1.17
CA ILE A 115 4.66 -2.63 -0.25
C ILE A 115 3.82 -1.43 -0.65
N LEU A 116 4.27 -0.69 -1.67
CA LEU A 116 3.59 0.48 -2.21
C LEU A 116 2.86 0.05 -3.49
N ASP A 117 1.52 -0.03 -3.42
CA ASP A 117 0.68 -0.39 -4.56
C ASP A 117 0.27 0.88 -5.28
N CYS A 118 0.91 1.14 -6.42
CA CYS A 118 0.77 2.39 -7.17
C CYS A 118 -0.31 2.32 -8.24
N PRO A 119 -0.87 3.48 -8.66
CA PRO A 119 -1.73 3.53 -9.83
C PRO A 119 -1.03 3.00 -11.07
N ALA A 120 -1.79 2.50 -12.04
CA ALA A 120 -1.28 2.06 -13.31
C ALA A 120 -0.74 3.25 -14.11
N GLY A 121 0.24 2.99 -14.98
CA GLY A 121 0.82 3.97 -15.87
C GLY A 121 1.98 4.73 -15.24
N ILE A 122 2.39 5.80 -15.92
CA ILE A 122 3.50 6.66 -15.50
C ILE A 122 2.90 7.98 -15.00
N GLY A 123 3.25 8.40 -13.80
CA GLY A 123 2.74 9.64 -13.25
C GLY A 123 3.46 10.04 -11.98
N PRO A 124 3.03 11.19 -11.38
CA PRO A 124 3.67 11.71 -10.16
C PRO A 124 3.64 10.74 -9.00
N GLU A 125 2.57 9.97 -8.85
CA GLU A 125 2.42 9.00 -7.77
C GLU A 125 3.49 7.91 -7.87
N LEU A 126 3.75 7.42 -9.08
CA LEU A 126 4.80 6.42 -9.28
C LEU A 126 6.17 7.01 -9.00
N GLU A 127 6.45 8.24 -9.44
CA GLU A 127 7.72 8.89 -9.16
C GLU A 127 7.94 9.07 -7.65
N ASN A 128 6.91 9.51 -6.94
CA ASN A 128 6.98 9.72 -5.49
C ASN A 128 7.25 8.41 -4.77
N ALA A 129 6.56 7.34 -5.16
CA ALA A 129 6.73 6.04 -4.55
C ALA A 129 8.10 5.43 -4.88
N ALA A 130 8.53 5.56 -6.14
CA ALA A 130 9.80 5.00 -6.59
C ALA A 130 11.00 5.61 -5.84
N LYS A 131 10.92 6.88 -5.52
CA LYS A 131 11.98 7.56 -4.74
C LYS A 131 12.11 7.01 -3.32
N CYS A 132 11.06 6.38 -2.82
CA CYS A 132 11.04 5.81 -1.47
C CYS A 132 11.34 4.31 -1.46
N ALA A 133 11.40 3.66 -2.62
CA ALA A 133 11.47 2.21 -2.73
C ALA A 133 12.90 1.71 -2.89
N ASP A 134 13.14 0.51 -2.37
CA ASP A 134 14.40 -0.23 -2.55
C ASP A 134 14.33 -1.14 -3.77
N LEU A 135 13.12 -1.56 -4.15
CA LEU A 135 12.90 -2.51 -5.24
C LEU A 135 11.59 -2.18 -5.95
N GLY A 136 11.56 -2.35 -7.26
CA GLY A 136 10.36 -2.16 -8.06
C GLY A 136 9.94 -3.43 -8.78
N LEU A 137 8.63 -3.67 -8.84
CA LEU A 137 8.03 -4.75 -9.60
C LEU A 137 7.02 -4.17 -10.58
N VAL A 138 7.10 -4.61 -11.83
CA VAL A 138 6.15 -4.20 -12.88
C VAL A 138 5.30 -5.41 -13.26
N VAL A 139 3.98 -5.25 -13.13
CA VAL A 139 3.03 -6.31 -13.49
C VAL A 139 2.56 -6.08 -14.92
N GLU A 140 2.76 -7.08 -15.77
CA GLU A 140 2.36 -7.02 -17.17
C GLU A 140 1.63 -8.29 -17.57
N THR A 141 0.74 -8.17 -18.56
CA THR A 141 0.15 -9.34 -19.20
C THR A 141 1.08 -9.86 -20.27
N PRO A 142 1.13 -11.20 -20.46
CA PRO A 142 1.93 -11.79 -21.53
C PRO A 142 1.46 -11.31 -22.92
#